data_529c2c2321865c512f40b7c91696be4d
#
_entry.id   529c2c2321865c512f40b7c91696be4d
#
_cell.length_a   1.000
_cell.length_b   1.000
_cell.length_c   1.000
_cell.angle_alpha   90.00
_cell.angle_beta   90.00
_cell.angle_gamma   90.00
#
_symmetry.space_group_name_H-M   'P 1'
#
loop_
_entity.id
_entity.type
_entity.pdbx_description
1 polymer ?
#
loop_
_entity_poly.entity_id
_entity_poly.type
_entity_poly.pdbx_seq_one_letter_code
_entity_poly.pdbx_strand_id
1 'polypeptide(L)'
;MNWRSLAGLLGVAALAVGACQQSTSNNTPGGRPLIAEPTTGVTFSQDFNPYDSNSVASSMGTRSLVNEPLVEFDELDPTSAGTHPWLATAFQFGNSGKDIQLTIRQNVKFNDGSSFGPADVAATYKVVANPKANVFGVPDQASDATVSGNTVTLHFKTPQYTSLFTILGKTYVLKASVANQVAANPTMAIANPVGTGPFMLASYSSSLIKWKPNPNYWGGTPPESEIDTPAIATNAAASDALVSGQLDWAGNDIPNVYENFVNLNPQTNHAWFASGSTVTLYFNLNPGNGGATGINESAVRKAISYGIDRNALALLGESGYERAASSSSALILPNQKAFLPSDGSLANDLSTASNVPDPAAATAQKLPTGMDVYDILKNGGWTPPATSHFDSGTFKSGGNCDGSNTANCWTKGGQIIKFSVYDPVPFSDYWENAALISQELQPLGMDVTTKPAQGYSDWNTTLTSNPAGWQTMIHWGNGGSIPYIQYYDWFQGTAAGQVGYKNADASAALTAYASTDPNDTATLYPTVQKLEKIMSTDVPYAPLLYGADWNVYSSAKYTGWPNQSHPYMNPSPSDPQMAYILMQLKPVS
;
A
#
# COMPACT_ATOMS: atom_id res chain seq x y z
N MET A 1 -20.69 -7.00 68.41
CA MET A 1 -19.76 -6.31 69.30
C MET A 1 -18.54 -5.88 68.48
N ASN A 2 -18.42 -4.58 68.33
CA ASN A 2 -17.27 -3.76 67.89
C ASN A 2 -16.53 -4.01 66.58
N TRP A 3 -16.84 -3.13 65.66
CA TRP A 3 -16.05 -2.57 64.61
C TRP A 3 -14.80 -1.84 65.11
N ARG A 4 -13.69 -1.97 64.39
CA ARG A 4 -12.66 -0.91 64.19
C ARG A 4 -11.83 -1.29 62.95
N SER A 5 -12.06 -0.59 61.84
CA SER A 5 -11.18 0.38 61.14
C SER A 5 -9.75 -0.07 60.84
N LEU A 6 -9.43 -0.31 59.58
CA LEU A 6 -8.11 -0.03 59.00
C LEU A 6 -8.31 0.69 57.68
N ALA A 7 -7.94 1.98 57.69
CA ALA A 7 -7.83 2.82 56.52
C ALA A 7 -6.51 2.50 55.83
N GLY A 8 -6.59 2.02 54.59
CA GLY A 8 -5.42 1.85 53.71
C GLY A 8 -5.31 3.05 52.77
N LEU A 9 -4.18 3.72 52.81
CA LEU A 9 -3.84 4.89 51.99
C LEU A 9 -3.87 4.53 50.48
N LEU A 10 -4.75 5.18 49.74
CA LEU A 10 -4.66 5.35 48.30
C LEU A 10 -3.67 6.50 48.05
N GLY A 11 -2.46 6.14 47.62
CA GLY A 11 -1.50 7.08 47.10
C GLY A 11 -1.92 7.52 45.68
N VAL A 12 -2.49 8.72 45.58
CA VAL A 12 -2.71 9.41 44.32
C VAL A 12 -1.33 9.88 43.83
N ALA A 13 -0.76 9.21 42.83
CA ALA A 13 0.35 9.73 42.08
C ALA A 13 -0.16 10.88 41.20
N ALA A 14 0.02 12.11 41.67
CA ALA A 14 -0.18 13.31 40.85
C ALA A 14 0.90 13.30 39.73
N LEU A 15 0.52 12.95 38.53
CA LEU A 15 1.30 13.25 37.34
C LEU A 15 1.35 14.78 37.23
N ALA A 16 2.53 15.34 37.47
CA ALA A 16 2.81 16.73 37.20
C ALA A 16 2.73 16.92 35.66
N VAL A 17 1.61 17.49 35.22
CA VAL A 17 1.48 18.08 33.91
C VAL A 17 2.43 19.27 33.89
N GLY A 18 3.61 19.10 33.30
CA GLY A 18 4.51 20.19 33.02
C GLY A 18 3.81 21.15 32.05
N ALA A 19 3.42 22.31 32.55
CA ALA A 19 2.93 23.40 31.72
C ALA A 19 4.00 23.73 30.68
N CYS A 20 3.73 23.42 29.40
CA CYS A 20 4.49 23.99 28.30
C CYS A 20 4.32 25.50 28.37
N GLN A 21 5.38 26.20 28.77
CA GLN A 21 5.48 27.64 28.55
C GLN A 21 5.31 27.87 27.03
N GLN A 22 4.27 28.62 26.69
CA GLN A 22 4.19 29.27 25.39
C GLN A 22 5.45 30.11 25.20
N SER A 23 6.39 29.60 24.44
CA SER A 23 7.50 30.42 23.95
C SER A 23 6.88 31.42 22.98
N THR A 24 6.96 32.68 23.34
CA THR A 24 6.67 33.82 22.45
C THR A 24 7.48 33.61 21.17
N SER A 25 6.77 33.47 20.08
CA SER A 25 7.35 33.30 18.74
C SER A 25 8.19 34.54 18.39
N ASN A 26 9.49 34.43 18.49
CA ASN A 26 10.36 35.29 17.73
C ASN A 26 10.15 34.89 16.26
N ASN A 27 9.77 35.84 15.42
CA ASN A 27 9.73 35.73 13.98
C ASN A 27 11.13 35.39 13.45
N THR A 28 11.48 34.11 13.46
CA THR A 28 12.64 33.61 12.72
C THR A 28 12.17 33.42 11.28
N PRO A 29 12.93 33.86 10.27
CA PRO A 29 12.66 33.53 8.89
C PRO A 29 12.93 32.04 8.63
N GLY A 30 11.92 31.23 8.73
CA GLY A 30 11.92 29.78 8.59
C GLY A 30 10.65 29.27 9.20
N GLY A 31 9.83 28.56 8.48
CA GLY A 31 8.50 28.10 8.86
C GLY A 31 8.33 27.52 10.26
N ARG A 32 7.13 27.08 10.57
CA ARG A 32 6.82 26.45 11.86
C ARG A 32 7.22 24.97 11.84
N PRO A 33 7.44 24.33 13.02
CA PRO A 33 7.53 22.88 13.10
C PRO A 33 6.26 22.22 12.53
N LEU A 34 6.45 21.15 11.75
CA LEU A 34 5.39 20.31 11.23
C LEU A 34 5.47 18.94 11.88
N ILE A 35 4.34 18.41 12.35
CA ILE A 35 4.28 17.14 13.06
C ILE A 35 3.60 16.14 12.15
N ALA A 36 4.36 15.13 11.67
CA ALA A 36 3.90 14.12 10.76
C ALA A 36 4.03 12.72 11.38
N GLU A 37 2.97 11.93 11.25
CA GLU A 37 2.92 10.56 11.70
C GLU A 37 2.73 9.64 10.46
N PRO A 38 3.80 8.98 9.98
CA PRO A 38 3.72 8.09 8.83
C PRO A 38 2.99 6.77 9.11
N THR A 39 3.06 6.25 10.34
CA THR A 39 2.40 4.99 10.71
C THR A 39 2.24 4.87 12.23
N THR A 40 1.14 4.26 12.67
CA THR A 40 0.88 3.97 14.08
C THR A 40 1.47 2.63 14.53
N GLY A 41 1.53 2.43 15.84
CA GLY A 41 1.91 1.15 16.44
C GLY A 41 3.38 0.79 16.33
N VAL A 42 4.25 1.75 15.99
CA VAL A 42 5.69 1.55 15.87
C VAL A 42 6.46 2.06 17.09
N THR A 43 7.57 1.39 17.38
CA THR A 43 8.59 1.87 18.34
C THR A 43 9.87 2.15 17.56
N PHE A 44 10.42 3.35 17.70
CA PHE A 44 11.59 3.72 16.94
C PHE A 44 12.86 3.05 17.47
N SER A 45 13.68 2.54 16.56
CA SER A 45 15.06 2.16 16.79
C SER A 45 16.01 3.25 16.26
N GLN A 46 17.19 3.42 16.85
CA GLN A 46 18.19 4.35 16.32
C GLN A 46 18.96 3.72 15.15
N ASP A 47 18.20 3.39 14.13
CA ASP A 47 18.70 2.86 12.87
C ASP A 47 17.99 3.57 11.70
N PHE A 48 18.78 4.22 10.86
CA PHE A 48 18.35 4.98 9.69
C PHE A 48 18.90 4.37 8.38
N ASN A 49 19.20 3.07 8.39
CA ASN A 49 19.64 2.35 7.20
C ASN A 49 18.44 2.10 6.27
N PRO A 50 18.38 2.71 5.07
CA PRO A 50 17.25 2.54 4.17
C PRO A 50 17.15 1.13 3.54
N TYR A 51 18.16 0.28 3.79
CA TYR A 51 18.24 -1.08 3.26
C TYR A 51 18.04 -2.18 4.31
N ASP A 52 17.78 -1.81 5.58
CA ASP A 52 17.40 -2.75 6.63
C ASP A 52 15.87 -2.67 6.85
N SER A 53 15.17 -3.79 6.70
CA SER A 53 13.72 -3.87 6.91
C SER A 53 13.28 -3.54 8.34
N ASN A 54 14.19 -3.62 9.32
CA ASN A 54 13.93 -3.28 10.71
C ASN A 54 14.26 -1.82 11.04
N SER A 55 14.84 -1.06 10.10
CA SER A 55 15.18 0.34 10.34
C SER A 55 13.97 1.26 10.23
N VAL A 56 13.98 2.35 10.99
CA VAL A 56 12.99 3.43 10.89
C VAL A 56 12.96 3.98 9.46
N ALA A 57 14.14 4.16 8.84
CA ALA A 57 14.24 4.70 7.49
C ALA A 57 13.63 3.79 6.41
N SER A 58 13.54 2.47 6.65
CA SER A 58 12.95 1.55 5.66
C SER A 58 11.46 1.27 5.91
N SER A 59 10.99 1.45 7.13
CA SER A 59 9.61 1.18 7.52
C SER A 59 8.68 2.39 7.45
N MET A 60 9.23 3.59 7.21
CA MET A 60 8.48 4.85 7.23
C MET A 60 8.94 5.77 6.09
N GLY A 61 8.09 6.67 5.63
CA GLY A 61 8.41 7.68 4.59
C GLY A 61 9.59 8.60 4.93
N THR A 62 9.96 8.66 6.21
CA THR A 62 11.06 9.50 6.73
C THR A 62 12.43 9.24 6.10
N ARG A 63 12.66 8.10 5.43
CA ARG A 63 13.92 7.85 4.71
C ARG A 63 14.22 8.89 3.64
N SER A 64 13.18 9.38 2.94
CA SER A 64 13.32 10.41 1.90
C SER A 64 13.73 11.77 2.46
N LEU A 65 13.54 12.02 3.76
CA LEU A 65 13.98 13.25 4.40
C LEU A 65 15.52 13.42 4.36
N VAL A 66 16.24 12.31 4.45
CA VAL A 66 17.72 12.30 4.49
C VAL A 66 18.33 11.75 3.22
N ASN A 67 17.78 10.66 2.68
CA ASN A 67 18.33 9.99 1.50
C ASN A 67 17.42 10.21 0.31
N GLU A 68 17.98 10.56 -0.83
CA GLU A 68 17.21 10.86 -2.03
C GLU A 68 17.32 9.74 -3.07
N PRO A 69 16.26 9.50 -3.87
CA PRO A 69 16.32 8.63 -5.03
C PRO A 69 17.00 9.34 -6.22
N LEU A 70 17.16 8.61 -7.32
CA LEU A 70 17.67 9.18 -8.56
C LEU A 70 16.63 9.98 -9.33
N VAL A 71 15.37 9.53 -9.27
CA VAL A 71 14.21 10.14 -9.92
C VAL A 71 13.04 10.06 -8.95
N GLU A 72 12.26 11.12 -8.84
CA GLU A 72 10.96 11.08 -8.15
C GLU A 72 9.85 10.75 -9.13
N PHE A 73 8.91 9.92 -8.70
CA PHE A 73 7.78 9.49 -9.51
C PHE A 73 6.46 9.77 -8.78
N ASP A 74 5.53 10.39 -9.50
CA ASP A 74 4.12 10.38 -9.10
C ASP A 74 3.48 9.06 -9.53
N GLU A 75 3.19 8.19 -8.60
CA GLU A 75 2.56 6.89 -8.89
C GLU A 75 1.11 7.03 -9.37
N LEU A 76 0.49 8.20 -9.16
CA LEU A 76 -0.86 8.48 -9.64
C LEU A 76 -0.88 8.94 -11.12
N ASP A 77 0.26 9.41 -11.65
CA ASP A 77 0.40 9.83 -13.05
C ASP A 77 1.31 8.87 -13.84
N PRO A 78 0.74 7.97 -14.67
CA PRO A 78 1.52 7.03 -15.47
C PRO A 78 2.24 7.68 -16.66
N THR A 79 2.07 8.97 -16.87
CA THR A 79 2.68 9.70 -18.00
C THR A 79 4.09 10.18 -17.65
N SER A 80 4.79 10.69 -18.67
CA SER A 80 6.10 11.31 -18.43
C SER A 80 6.03 12.56 -17.55
N ALA A 81 4.85 13.18 -17.37
CA ALA A 81 4.65 14.33 -16.49
C ALA A 81 4.78 13.93 -15.02
N GLY A 82 4.44 12.68 -14.65
CA GLY A 82 4.66 12.12 -13.32
C GLY A 82 6.11 11.72 -13.03
N THR A 83 7.06 12.00 -13.94
CA THR A 83 8.48 11.68 -13.77
C THR A 83 9.30 12.95 -13.53
N HIS A 84 9.84 13.10 -12.34
CA HIS A 84 10.59 14.29 -11.93
C HIS A 84 12.10 14.01 -11.81
N PRO A 85 12.96 14.62 -12.64
CA PRO A 85 14.42 14.49 -12.52
C PRO A 85 14.90 14.95 -11.13
N TRP A 86 15.66 14.08 -10.43
CA TRP A 86 16.10 14.35 -9.07
C TRP A 86 17.62 14.30 -8.96
N LEU A 87 18.25 13.33 -8.26
CA LEU A 87 19.71 13.17 -8.27
C LEU A 87 20.25 12.73 -9.64
N ALA A 88 19.42 12.13 -10.49
CA ALA A 88 19.66 12.02 -11.92
C ALA A 88 18.84 13.10 -12.66
N THR A 89 19.50 13.86 -13.54
CA THR A 89 18.85 14.90 -14.38
C THR A 89 18.23 14.34 -15.64
N ALA A 90 18.68 13.15 -16.07
CA ALA A 90 18.14 12.40 -17.18
C ALA A 90 18.47 10.92 -17.04
N PHE A 91 17.65 10.09 -17.67
CA PHE A 91 17.95 8.66 -17.85
C PHE A 91 17.50 8.21 -19.23
N GLN A 92 18.11 7.14 -19.72
CA GLN A 92 17.72 6.46 -20.96
C GLN A 92 18.03 4.98 -20.93
N PHE A 93 17.21 4.21 -21.61
CA PHE A 93 17.49 2.78 -21.83
C PHE A 93 18.54 2.57 -22.92
N GLY A 94 19.39 1.57 -22.72
CA GLY A 94 20.31 1.04 -23.69
C GLY A 94 20.23 -0.49 -23.75
N ASN A 95 20.90 -1.11 -24.71
CA ASN A 95 21.05 -2.56 -24.80
C ASN A 95 19.71 -3.33 -24.67
N SER A 96 18.68 -2.86 -25.40
CA SER A 96 17.31 -3.40 -25.35
C SER A 96 16.74 -3.47 -23.92
N GLY A 97 16.89 -2.38 -23.16
CA GLY A 97 16.35 -2.25 -21.80
C GLY A 97 17.21 -2.87 -20.69
N LYS A 98 18.33 -3.49 -21.02
CA LYS A 98 19.26 -4.11 -20.05
C LYS A 98 20.24 -3.13 -19.44
N ASP A 99 20.39 -1.95 -20.03
CA ASP A 99 21.19 -0.87 -19.48
C ASP A 99 20.30 0.32 -19.19
N ILE A 100 20.55 0.98 -18.06
CA ILE A 100 19.95 2.27 -17.74
C ILE A 100 21.10 3.26 -17.57
N GLN A 101 21.21 4.21 -18.49
CA GLN A 101 22.22 5.25 -18.47
C GLN A 101 21.66 6.50 -17.78
N LEU A 102 22.36 7.01 -16.79
CA LEU A 102 21.96 8.11 -15.90
C LEU A 102 22.92 9.28 -16.06
N THR A 103 22.40 10.49 -16.22
CA THR A 103 23.18 11.73 -16.09
C THR A 103 23.02 12.25 -14.67
N ILE A 104 24.10 12.29 -13.89
CA ILE A 104 24.05 12.61 -12.46
C ILE A 104 24.07 14.13 -12.24
N ARG A 105 23.22 14.62 -11.32
CA ARG A 105 23.16 16.03 -10.92
C ARG A 105 24.48 16.46 -10.32
N GLN A 106 24.98 17.62 -10.77
CA GLN A 106 26.21 18.21 -10.25
C GLN A 106 25.94 19.22 -9.12
N ASN A 107 26.99 19.55 -8.36
CA ASN A 107 26.97 20.52 -7.26
C ASN A 107 26.05 20.13 -6.09
N VAL A 108 25.71 18.86 -5.97
CA VAL A 108 25.00 18.31 -4.81
C VAL A 108 26.00 18.03 -3.68
N LYS A 109 25.58 18.26 -2.45
CA LYS A 109 26.35 17.96 -1.25
C LYS A 109 25.55 17.07 -0.29
N PHE A 110 26.26 16.23 0.41
CA PHE A 110 25.71 15.57 1.59
C PHE A 110 25.53 16.57 2.75
N ASN A 111 24.73 16.21 3.74
CA ASN A 111 24.50 17.03 4.92
C ASN A 111 25.76 17.24 5.78
N ASP A 112 26.80 16.42 5.62
CA ASP A 112 28.13 16.61 6.23
C ASP A 112 29.04 17.56 5.42
N GLY A 113 28.54 18.16 4.33
CA GLY A 113 29.26 19.09 3.47
C GLY A 113 30.12 18.45 2.39
N SER A 114 30.31 17.15 2.37
CA SER A 114 31.04 16.45 1.31
C SER A 114 30.27 16.42 -0.01
N SER A 115 30.99 16.33 -1.13
CA SER A 115 30.38 16.32 -2.47
C SER A 115 29.77 14.97 -2.78
N PHE A 116 28.59 14.98 -3.41
CA PHE A 116 27.94 13.85 -4.03
C PHE A 116 28.36 13.73 -5.50
N GLY A 117 28.39 12.50 -6.04
CA GLY A 117 28.66 12.27 -7.45
C GLY A 117 28.43 10.83 -7.92
N PRO A 118 28.82 10.53 -9.19
CA PRO A 118 28.60 9.23 -9.81
C PRO A 118 29.14 8.02 -9.03
N ALA A 119 30.20 8.20 -8.27
CA ALA A 119 30.78 7.13 -7.45
C ALA A 119 29.85 6.68 -6.31
N ASP A 120 29.05 7.60 -5.75
CA ASP A 120 28.08 7.30 -4.69
C ASP A 120 26.92 6.46 -5.24
N VAL A 121 26.46 6.80 -6.45
CA VAL A 121 25.44 6.03 -7.17
C VAL A 121 25.94 4.62 -7.46
N ALA A 122 27.11 4.48 -8.07
CA ALA A 122 27.70 3.18 -8.38
C ALA A 122 27.91 2.31 -7.12
N ALA A 123 28.36 2.93 -6.02
CA ALA A 123 28.54 2.23 -4.75
C ALA A 123 27.19 1.77 -4.16
N THR A 124 26.13 2.58 -4.28
CA THR A 124 24.79 2.24 -3.81
C THR A 124 24.25 1.01 -4.54
N TYR A 125 24.44 0.90 -5.84
CA TYR A 125 23.98 -0.28 -6.59
C TYR A 125 24.72 -1.57 -6.26
N LYS A 126 25.88 -1.53 -5.59
CA LYS A 126 26.48 -2.72 -4.96
C LYS A 126 25.70 -3.18 -3.73
N VAL A 127 25.07 -2.25 -3.00
CA VAL A 127 24.13 -2.61 -1.91
C VAL A 127 22.93 -3.32 -2.49
N VAL A 128 22.32 -2.74 -3.53
CA VAL A 128 21.14 -3.28 -4.20
C VAL A 128 21.40 -4.68 -4.77
N ALA A 129 22.61 -4.97 -5.22
CA ALA A 129 23.02 -6.30 -5.70
C ALA A 129 23.09 -7.37 -4.59
N ASN A 130 23.07 -6.98 -3.30
CA ASN A 130 23.06 -7.94 -2.20
C ASN A 130 21.64 -8.44 -1.92
N PRO A 131 21.35 -9.78 -2.01
CA PRO A 131 20.02 -10.32 -1.80
C PRO A 131 19.47 -10.16 -0.38
N LYS A 132 20.30 -9.75 0.58
CA LYS A 132 19.88 -9.44 1.95
C LYS A 132 19.48 -7.98 2.15
N ALA A 133 19.74 -7.11 1.18
CA ALA A 133 19.29 -5.74 1.24
C ALA A 133 17.77 -5.68 0.99
N ASN A 134 17.08 -4.83 1.74
CA ASN A 134 15.66 -4.57 1.52
C ASN A 134 15.50 -3.66 0.30
N VAL A 135 15.37 -4.27 -0.88
CA VAL A 135 15.17 -3.56 -2.14
C VAL A 135 13.80 -3.96 -2.66
N PHE A 136 12.83 -3.09 -2.47
CA PHE A 136 11.44 -3.36 -2.74
C PHE A 136 11.20 -3.80 -4.19
N GLY A 137 11.00 -5.11 -4.40
CA GLY A 137 10.44 -5.67 -5.60
C GLY A 137 11.27 -5.58 -6.89
N VAL A 138 12.59 -5.45 -6.82
CA VAL A 138 13.44 -5.59 -8.02
C VAL A 138 13.70 -7.06 -8.29
N PRO A 139 13.06 -7.67 -9.31
CA PRO A 139 13.24 -9.09 -9.59
C PRO A 139 14.64 -9.41 -10.14
N ASP A 140 15.30 -8.44 -10.78
CA ASP A 140 16.64 -8.57 -11.33
C ASP A 140 17.47 -7.36 -10.90
N GLN A 141 18.30 -7.57 -9.90
CA GLN A 141 19.16 -6.52 -9.35
C GLN A 141 20.26 -6.14 -10.34
N ALA A 142 20.70 -4.88 -10.31
CA ALA A 142 21.81 -4.45 -11.12
C ALA A 142 23.04 -5.36 -10.91
N SER A 143 23.53 -5.96 -11.98
CA SER A 143 24.68 -6.86 -11.93
C SER A 143 25.99 -6.09 -11.79
N ASP A 144 26.03 -4.86 -12.28
CA ASP A 144 27.18 -3.95 -12.24
C ASP A 144 26.74 -2.50 -12.50
N ALA A 145 27.63 -1.55 -12.15
CA ALA A 145 27.47 -0.14 -12.44
C ALA A 145 28.81 0.45 -12.89
N THR A 146 28.84 1.02 -14.09
CA THR A 146 30.03 1.67 -14.65
C THR A 146 29.92 3.19 -14.63
N VAL A 147 31.02 3.88 -14.40
CA VAL A 147 31.08 5.35 -14.32
C VAL A 147 31.97 5.87 -15.45
N SER A 148 31.44 6.87 -16.19
CA SER A 148 32.19 7.60 -17.22
C SER A 148 31.87 9.09 -17.14
N GLY A 149 32.80 9.89 -16.61
CA GLY A 149 32.59 11.30 -16.35
C GLY A 149 31.40 11.50 -15.38
N ASN A 150 30.37 12.20 -15.83
CA ASN A 150 29.15 12.46 -15.06
C ASN A 150 28.01 11.44 -15.33
N THR A 151 28.32 10.37 -15.99
CA THR A 151 27.34 9.34 -16.38
C THR A 151 27.58 8.06 -15.58
N VAL A 152 26.50 7.47 -15.09
CA VAL A 152 26.48 6.11 -14.52
C VAL A 152 25.62 5.24 -15.42
N THR A 153 26.15 4.07 -15.81
CA THR A 153 25.36 3.07 -16.50
C THR A 153 25.15 1.86 -15.58
N LEU A 154 23.91 1.57 -15.29
CA LEU A 154 23.49 0.38 -14.54
C LEU A 154 23.28 -0.76 -15.52
N HIS A 155 23.86 -1.92 -15.25
CA HIS A 155 23.80 -3.11 -16.12
C HIS A 155 22.94 -4.19 -15.46
N PHE A 156 22.00 -4.74 -16.20
CA PHE A 156 21.07 -5.80 -15.77
C PHE A 156 21.15 -7.01 -16.69
N LYS A 157 20.74 -8.16 -16.18
CA LYS A 157 20.66 -9.41 -16.96
C LYS A 157 19.46 -9.41 -17.89
N THR A 158 18.35 -8.82 -17.44
CA THR A 158 17.08 -8.75 -18.15
C THR A 158 16.66 -7.30 -18.40
N PRO A 159 15.77 -7.02 -19.37
CA PRO A 159 15.22 -5.69 -19.57
C PRO A 159 14.52 -5.14 -18.33
N GLN A 160 14.65 -3.84 -18.08
CA GLN A 160 14.12 -3.17 -16.87
C GLN A 160 13.03 -2.13 -17.17
N TYR A 161 12.32 -2.27 -18.26
CA TYR A 161 11.28 -1.33 -18.69
C TYR A 161 10.15 -1.15 -17.65
N THR A 162 9.85 -2.18 -16.89
CA THR A 162 8.77 -2.19 -15.89
C THR A 162 9.25 -1.94 -14.46
N SER A 163 10.56 -1.78 -14.25
CA SER A 163 11.18 -1.68 -12.91
C SER A 163 11.73 -0.29 -12.60
N LEU A 164 11.53 0.70 -13.48
CA LEU A 164 12.13 2.04 -13.35
C LEU A 164 11.79 2.69 -12.00
N PHE A 165 10.54 2.64 -11.59
CA PHE A 165 10.10 3.20 -10.33
C PHE A 165 10.89 2.61 -9.15
N THR A 166 11.02 1.29 -9.09
CA THR A 166 11.77 0.62 -8.03
C THR A 166 13.28 0.94 -8.12
N ILE A 167 13.85 0.89 -9.33
CA ILE A 167 15.29 1.09 -9.53
C ILE A 167 15.69 2.54 -9.29
N LEU A 168 14.94 3.51 -9.78
CA LEU A 168 15.31 4.93 -9.74
C LEU A 168 14.59 5.71 -8.65
N GLY A 169 13.38 5.31 -8.25
CA GLY A 169 12.53 6.02 -7.29
C GLY A 169 12.55 5.46 -5.87
N LYS A 170 12.79 4.15 -5.71
CA LYS A 170 12.87 3.50 -4.38
C LYS A 170 14.29 3.11 -3.96
N THR A 171 15.31 3.36 -4.78
CA THR A 171 16.72 3.17 -4.43
C THR A 171 17.30 4.48 -3.92
N TYR A 172 17.50 4.56 -2.62
CA TYR A 172 18.01 5.74 -1.93
C TYR A 172 19.54 5.77 -1.96
N VAL A 173 20.12 6.84 -2.51
CA VAL A 173 21.55 6.92 -2.71
C VAL A 173 22.28 7.21 -1.39
N LEU A 174 23.24 6.35 -1.07
CA LEU A 174 24.13 6.49 0.07
C LEU A 174 25.46 7.08 -0.36
N LYS A 175 26.14 7.77 0.57
CA LYS A 175 27.54 8.14 0.40
C LYS A 175 28.40 6.89 0.20
N ALA A 176 29.29 6.88 -0.78
CA ALA A 176 30.07 5.70 -1.19
C ALA A 176 30.76 4.97 -0.04
N SER A 177 31.30 5.72 0.93
CA SER A 177 31.94 5.13 2.12
C SER A 177 30.92 4.35 3.00
N VAL A 178 29.68 4.82 3.10
CA VAL A 178 28.60 4.15 3.83
C VAL A 178 28.04 3.00 2.99
N ALA A 179 27.78 3.24 1.70
CA ALA A 179 27.29 2.23 0.77
C ALA A 179 28.16 0.97 0.73
N ASN A 180 29.49 1.13 0.73
CA ASN A 180 30.42 -0.01 0.75
C ASN A 180 30.33 -0.82 2.06
N GLN A 181 30.04 -0.19 3.20
CA GLN A 181 29.84 -0.89 4.48
C GLN A 181 28.49 -1.63 4.48
N VAL A 182 27.43 -0.97 4.03
CA VAL A 182 26.09 -1.56 3.91
C VAL A 182 26.08 -2.71 2.89
N ALA A 183 26.82 -2.60 1.77
CA ALA A 183 26.96 -3.69 0.81
C ALA A 183 27.60 -4.95 1.43
N ALA A 184 28.53 -4.77 2.36
CA ALA A 184 29.13 -5.89 3.11
C ALA A 184 28.22 -6.43 4.22
N ASN A 185 27.41 -5.56 4.85
CA ASN A 185 26.47 -5.91 5.91
C ASN A 185 25.18 -5.08 5.78
N PRO A 186 24.18 -5.51 4.97
CA PRO A 186 22.95 -4.77 4.71
C PRO A 186 22.10 -4.46 5.95
N THR A 187 22.24 -5.23 7.02
CA THR A 187 21.51 -5.03 8.28
C THR A 187 22.31 -4.27 9.34
N MET A 188 23.37 -3.60 8.94
CA MET A 188 24.12 -2.74 9.88
C MET A 188 23.32 -1.49 10.24
N ALA A 189 23.24 -1.17 11.53
CA ALA A 189 22.58 0.05 11.98
C ALA A 189 23.34 1.31 11.58
N ILE A 190 22.63 2.32 11.09
CA ILE A 190 23.13 3.67 10.81
C ILE A 190 22.52 4.63 11.82
N ALA A 191 23.22 4.91 12.92
CA ALA A 191 22.70 5.78 13.99
C ALA A 191 22.67 7.28 13.61
N ASN A 192 23.56 7.73 12.73
CA ASN A 192 23.66 9.11 12.27
C ASN A 192 23.71 9.13 10.73
N PRO A 193 22.56 9.31 10.07
CA PRO A 193 22.48 9.19 8.63
C PRO A 193 23.15 10.38 7.93
N VAL A 194 23.93 10.08 6.89
CA VAL A 194 24.53 11.05 5.98
C VAL A 194 23.90 10.89 4.61
N GLY A 195 23.14 11.90 4.18
CA GLY A 195 22.40 11.89 2.93
C GLY A 195 22.35 13.26 2.26
N THR A 196 21.79 13.30 1.05
CA THR A 196 21.66 14.50 0.22
C THR A 196 20.32 15.21 0.42
N GLY A 197 19.41 14.62 1.19
CA GLY A 197 18.02 15.05 1.32
C GLY A 197 17.83 16.42 1.98
N PRO A 198 16.59 16.97 1.93
CA PRO A 198 16.26 18.31 2.41
C PRO A 198 16.37 18.46 3.93
N PHE A 199 16.33 17.36 4.67
CA PHE A 199 16.44 17.38 6.12
C PHE A 199 17.60 16.50 6.60
N MET A 200 17.99 16.70 7.85
CA MET A 200 18.98 15.90 8.56
C MET A 200 18.49 15.62 9.98
N LEU A 201 18.96 14.54 10.57
CA LEU A 201 18.62 14.19 11.95
C LEU A 201 19.02 15.31 12.90
N ALA A 202 18.08 15.81 13.70
CA ALA A 202 18.33 16.77 14.76
C ALA A 202 18.47 16.07 16.12
N SER A 203 17.53 15.16 16.45
CA SER A 203 17.61 14.34 17.66
C SER A 203 16.76 13.08 17.50
N TYR A 204 17.05 12.09 18.31
CA TYR A 204 16.38 10.81 18.37
C TYR A 204 16.02 10.42 19.80
N SER A 205 14.81 9.91 19.99
CA SER A 205 14.42 9.06 21.10
C SER A 205 13.48 7.95 20.59
N SER A 206 13.21 6.92 21.38
CA SER A 206 12.28 5.85 20.99
C SER A 206 10.83 6.30 20.78
N SER A 207 10.48 7.52 21.24
CA SER A 207 9.13 8.09 21.12
C SER A 207 9.03 9.30 20.19
N LEU A 208 10.16 9.89 19.78
CA LEU A 208 10.16 11.10 18.95
C LEU A 208 11.46 11.21 18.16
N ILE A 209 11.36 11.38 16.86
CA ILE A 209 12.46 11.75 15.99
C ILE A 209 12.24 13.18 15.52
N LYS A 210 13.29 14.01 15.59
CA LYS A 210 13.27 15.38 15.09
C LYS A 210 14.23 15.54 13.93
N TRP A 211 13.73 16.22 12.91
CA TRP A 211 14.47 16.50 11.68
C TRP A 211 14.58 18.02 11.52
N LYS A 212 15.75 18.50 11.12
CA LYS A 212 15.99 19.92 10.82
C LYS A 212 16.43 20.10 9.37
N PRO A 213 16.24 21.29 8.77
CA PRO A 213 16.70 21.58 7.44
C PRO A 213 18.18 21.27 7.24
N ASN A 214 18.50 20.66 6.10
CA ASN A 214 19.88 20.47 5.64
C ASN A 214 20.39 21.78 5.01
N PRO A 215 21.38 22.46 5.60
CA PRO A 215 21.87 23.74 5.08
C PRO A 215 22.62 23.59 3.74
N ASN A 216 22.96 22.37 3.35
CA ASN A 216 23.67 22.06 2.11
C ASN A 216 22.72 21.56 1.01
N TYR A 217 21.40 21.58 1.24
CA TYR A 217 20.45 21.02 0.30
C TYR A 217 20.45 21.74 -1.05
N TRP A 218 20.59 20.99 -2.13
CA TRP A 218 20.70 21.51 -3.49
C TRP A 218 19.39 22.12 -4.03
N GLY A 219 18.23 21.66 -3.53
CA GLY A 219 16.90 22.12 -3.93
C GLY A 219 16.44 23.38 -3.19
N GLY A 220 17.29 23.99 -2.35
CA GLY A 220 16.96 25.18 -1.57
C GLY A 220 16.57 24.88 -0.12
N THR A 221 16.18 25.91 0.60
CA THR A 221 15.80 25.77 2.02
C THR A 221 14.38 25.20 2.14
N PRO A 222 14.17 24.10 2.87
CA PRO A 222 12.84 23.63 3.20
C PRO A 222 11.97 24.70 3.86
N PRO A 223 10.66 24.73 3.59
CA PRO A 223 9.76 25.70 4.19
C PRO A 223 9.52 25.46 5.70
N GLU A 224 9.68 24.23 6.17
CA GLU A 224 9.53 23.87 7.58
C GLU A 224 10.82 24.12 8.36
N SER A 225 10.71 24.68 9.57
CA SER A 225 11.87 24.86 10.46
C SER A 225 12.31 23.55 11.13
N GLU A 226 11.39 22.62 11.31
CA GLU A 226 11.60 21.30 11.92
C GLU A 226 10.46 20.36 11.47
N ILE A 227 10.77 19.09 11.31
CA ILE A 227 9.76 18.01 11.21
C ILE A 227 9.87 17.17 12.47
N ASP A 228 8.76 16.95 13.13
CA ASP A 228 8.63 16.07 14.28
C ASP A 228 7.88 14.81 13.86
N THR A 229 8.46 13.64 14.15
CA THR A 229 7.84 12.34 13.88
C THR A 229 7.63 11.62 15.21
N PRO A 230 6.45 11.73 15.84
CA PRO A 230 6.14 11.05 17.09
C PRO A 230 5.82 9.56 16.86
N ALA A 231 6.11 8.71 17.85
CA ALA A 231 5.60 7.36 17.92
C ALA A 231 4.18 7.40 18.50
N ILE A 232 3.17 7.14 17.67
CA ILE A 232 1.76 7.09 18.08
C ILE A 232 1.32 5.63 18.12
N ALA A 233 0.68 5.22 19.22
CA ALA A 233 0.44 3.81 19.49
C ALA A 233 -0.76 3.23 18.71
N THR A 234 -1.77 4.03 18.39
CA THR A 234 -3.03 3.57 17.77
C THR A 234 -3.63 4.63 16.86
N ASN A 235 -4.49 4.22 15.92
CA ASN A 235 -5.25 5.11 15.06
C ASN A 235 -6.14 6.08 15.86
N ALA A 236 -6.74 5.62 16.95
CA ALA A 236 -7.53 6.48 17.84
C ALA A 236 -6.67 7.59 18.47
N ALA A 237 -5.44 7.27 18.91
CA ALA A 237 -4.53 8.28 19.45
C ALA A 237 -4.05 9.27 18.37
N ALA A 238 -3.90 8.84 17.12
CA ALA A 238 -3.61 9.73 16.00
C ALA A 238 -4.78 10.67 15.71
N SER A 239 -6.02 10.17 15.75
CA SER A 239 -7.24 10.97 15.63
C SER A 239 -7.31 12.05 16.71
N ASP A 240 -7.10 11.69 17.99
CA ASP A 240 -7.09 12.64 19.09
C ASP A 240 -5.99 13.70 18.93
N ALA A 241 -4.82 13.31 18.45
CA ALA A 241 -3.70 14.21 18.20
C ALA A 241 -4.00 15.20 17.05
N LEU A 242 -4.65 14.77 15.98
CA LEU A 242 -5.13 15.64 14.90
C LEU A 242 -6.15 16.65 15.40
N VAL A 243 -7.18 16.20 16.12
CA VAL A 243 -8.24 17.05 16.65
C VAL A 243 -7.70 18.08 17.64
N SER A 244 -6.75 17.71 18.48
CA SER A 244 -6.12 18.62 19.45
C SER A 244 -5.03 19.51 18.83
N GLY A 245 -4.69 19.35 17.55
CA GLY A 245 -3.62 20.11 16.88
C GLY A 245 -2.21 19.71 17.31
N GLN A 246 -2.05 18.52 17.90
CA GLN A 246 -0.77 17.92 18.26
C GLN A 246 -0.18 17.09 17.12
N LEU A 247 -0.93 16.90 16.04
CA LEU A 247 -0.52 16.26 14.80
C LEU A 247 -1.01 17.10 13.63
N ASP A 248 -0.18 17.29 12.62
CA ASP A 248 -0.52 18.08 11.43
C ASP A 248 -0.80 17.20 10.22
N TRP A 249 -0.20 15.99 10.15
CA TRP A 249 -0.29 15.10 8.99
C TRP A 249 -0.21 13.64 9.41
N ALA A 250 -1.22 12.84 9.08
CA ALA A 250 -1.33 11.42 9.39
C ALA A 250 -1.42 10.57 8.11
N GLY A 251 -0.71 9.43 8.09
CA GLY A 251 -0.66 8.48 7.00
C GLY A 251 -1.28 7.11 7.31
N ASN A 252 -2.27 7.08 8.20
CA ASN A 252 -2.97 5.87 8.61
C ASN A 252 -4.48 6.08 8.63
N ASP A 253 -5.25 5.02 8.76
CA ASP A 253 -6.70 5.11 8.93
C ASP A 253 -7.07 5.95 10.15
N ILE A 254 -7.92 6.94 9.94
CA ILE A 254 -8.52 7.78 10.98
C ILE A 254 -10.02 7.51 10.99
N PRO A 255 -10.52 6.74 11.96
CA PRO A 255 -11.92 6.36 12.03
C PRO A 255 -12.86 7.57 11.99
N ASN A 256 -13.87 7.52 11.13
CA ASN A 256 -14.87 8.60 10.97
C ASN A 256 -14.23 9.98 10.77
N VAL A 257 -13.17 10.06 9.95
CA VAL A 257 -12.34 11.26 9.79
C VAL A 257 -13.13 12.51 9.43
N TYR A 258 -14.19 12.38 8.63
CA TYR A 258 -15.01 13.56 8.28
C TYR A 258 -15.75 14.12 9.49
N GLU A 259 -16.37 13.28 10.31
CA GLU A 259 -17.08 13.73 11.52
C GLU A 259 -16.11 14.18 12.60
N ASN A 260 -15.06 13.42 12.83
CA ASN A 260 -14.15 13.62 13.96
C ASN A 260 -13.10 14.69 13.70
N PHE A 261 -12.79 15.02 12.44
CA PHE A 261 -11.73 15.97 12.11
C PHE A 261 -12.14 16.99 11.03
N VAL A 262 -12.50 16.55 9.81
CA VAL A 262 -12.69 17.47 8.67
C VAL A 262 -13.83 18.45 8.92
N ASN A 263 -14.99 17.98 9.38
CA ASN A 263 -16.17 18.82 9.62
C ASN A 263 -16.03 19.75 10.83
N LEU A 264 -15.06 19.51 11.72
CA LEU A 264 -14.80 20.41 12.86
C LEU A 264 -14.22 21.75 12.38
N ASN A 265 -13.41 21.75 11.33
CA ASN A 265 -12.89 22.96 10.70
C ASN A 265 -12.54 22.73 9.22
N PRO A 266 -13.53 22.68 8.31
CA PRO A 266 -13.32 22.34 6.89
C PRO A 266 -12.47 23.34 6.11
N GLN A 267 -12.13 24.50 6.71
CA GLN A 267 -11.21 25.47 6.11
C GLN A 267 -9.74 25.04 6.25
N THR A 268 -9.41 24.26 7.27
CA THR A 268 -8.03 23.86 7.56
C THR A 268 -7.83 22.36 7.70
N ASN A 269 -8.89 21.60 7.96
CA ASN A 269 -8.81 20.17 8.19
C ASN A 269 -9.24 19.43 6.92
N HIS A 270 -8.39 18.58 6.41
CA HIS A 270 -8.58 17.94 5.13
C HIS A 270 -8.27 16.44 5.20
N ALA A 271 -8.93 15.68 4.35
CA ALA A 271 -8.63 14.30 4.06
C ALA A 271 -8.73 14.07 2.55
N TRP A 272 -7.82 13.27 2.01
CA TRP A 272 -7.89 12.81 0.63
C TRP A 272 -7.23 11.45 0.52
N PHE A 273 -7.99 10.49 0.02
CA PHE A 273 -7.60 9.09 -0.11
C PHE A 273 -7.43 8.76 -1.59
N ALA A 274 -6.20 8.83 -2.07
CA ALA A 274 -5.89 8.44 -3.44
C ALA A 274 -5.99 6.91 -3.57
N SER A 275 -6.51 6.43 -4.70
CA SER A 275 -6.57 5.00 -4.99
C SER A 275 -5.22 4.52 -5.53
N GLY A 276 -4.29 4.22 -4.64
CA GLY A 276 -2.92 3.87 -4.97
C GLY A 276 -2.64 2.37 -5.03
N SER A 277 -3.54 1.53 -4.47
CA SER A 277 -3.36 0.08 -4.39
C SER A 277 -4.68 -0.67 -4.59
N THR A 278 -4.69 -1.98 -4.33
CA THR A 278 -5.91 -2.80 -4.30
C THR A 278 -6.07 -3.45 -2.94
N VAL A 279 -7.32 -3.63 -2.49
CA VAL A 279 -7.68 -4.55 -1.40
C VAL A 279 -8.33 -5.78 -2.02
N THR A 280 -7.89 -6.96 -1.62
CA THR A 280 -8.17 -8.19 -2.35
C THR A 280 -8.42 -9.36 -1.40
N LEU A 281 -9.41 -10.18 -1.68
CA LEU A 281 -9.59 -11.46 -0.99
C LEU A 281 -8.65 -12.50 -1.61
N TYR A 282 -7.72 -13.00 -0.82
CA TYR A 282 -6.80 -14.07 -1.16
C TYR A 282 -7.47 -15.43 -0.96
N PHE A 283 -7.29 -16.35 -1.91
CA PHE A 283 -7.71 -17.74 -1.80
C PHE A 283 -6.51 -18.64 -1.56
N ASN A 284 -6.49 -19.37 -0.48
CA ASN A 284 -5.41 -20.33 -0.20
C ASN A 284 -5.53 -21.56 -1.10
N LEU A 285 -4.66 -21.66 -2.10
CA LEU A 285 -4.59 -22.75 -3.07
C LEU A 285 -3.49 -23.76 -2.73
N ASN A 286 -2.81 -23.60 -1.60
CA ASN A 286 -1.81 -24.56 -1.14
C ASN A 286 -2.46 -25.91 -0.79
N PRO A 287 -1.71 -27.02 -0.89
CA PRO A 287 -2.20 -28.32 -0.45
C PRO A 287 -2.69 -28.27 1.02
N GLY A 288 -3.89 -28.79 1.24
CA GLY A 288 -4.53 -28.75 2.54
C GLY A 288 -5.31 -27.48 2.89
N ASN A 289 -5.03 -26.35 2.26
CA ASN A 289 -5.73 -25.04 2.27
C ASN A 289 -6.56 -24.74 3.55
N GLY A 290 -6.04 -25.06 4.73
CA GLY A 290 -6.74 -24.89 6.02
C GLY A 290 -8.03 -25.73 6.16
N GLY A 291 -8.27 -26.73 5.30
CA GLY A 291 -9.47 -27.55 5.31
C GLY A 291 -10.68 -26.92 4.61
N ALA A 292 -10.49 -25.89 3.78
CA ALA A 292 -11.57 -25.30 2.99
C ALA A 292 -12.12 -26.29 1.95
N THR A 293 -13.40 -26.20 1.65
CA THR A 293 -14.05 -27.00 0.61
C THR A 293 -14.54 -26.09 -0.52
N GLY A 294 -14.22 -26.46 -1.74
CA GLY A 294 -14.66 -25.79 -2.97
C GLY A 294 -13.70 -24.72 -3.48
N ILE A 295 -12.92 -24.01 -2.64
CA ILE A 295 -12.08 -22.87 -3.09
C ILE A 295 -10.93 -23.28 -4.04
N ASN A 296 -10.60 -24.54 -4.17
CA ASN A 296 -9.68 -25.04 -5.19
C ASN A 296 -10.27 -24.98 -6.61
N GLU A 297 -11.58 -24.89 -6.74
CA GLU A 297 -12.27 -24.78 -8.02
C GLU A 297 -12.43 -23.32 -8.44
N SER A 298 -11.99 -22.96 -9.67
CA SER A 298 -12.11 -21.58 -10.15
C SER A 298 -13.57 -21.11 -10.26
N ALA A 299 -14.51 -22.01 -10.55
CA ALA A 299 -15.95 -21.69 -10.56
C ALA A 299 -16.44 -21.21 -9.19
N VAL A 300 -15.99 -21.84 -8.09
CA VAL A 300 -16.33 -21.42 -6.73
C VAL A 300 -15.72 -20.07 -6.41
N ARG A 301 -14.45 -19.85 -6.70
CA ARG A 301 -13.80 -18.54 -6.47
C ARG A 301 -14.44 -17.42 -7.28
N LYS A 302 -14.81 -17.72 -8.53
CA LYS A 302 -15.56 -16.79 -9.37
C LYS A 302 -16.91 -16.46 -8.77
N ALA A 303 -17.67 -17.47 -8.32
CA ALA A 303 -18.95 -17.26 -7.66
C ALA A 303 -18.84 -16.45 -6.37
N ILE A 304 -17.80 -16.69 -5.56
CA ILE A 304 -17.48 -15.87 -4.38
C ILE A 304 -17.25 -14.42 -4.80
N SER A 305 -16.37 -14.19 -5.79
CA SER A 305 -16.06 -12.83 -6.26
C SER A 305 -17.30 -12.09 -6.77
N TYR A 306 -18.20 -12.77 -7.50
CA TYR A 306 -19.44 -12.18 -8.01
C TYR A 306 -20.51 -12.01 -6.94
N GLY A 307 -20.48 -12.81 -5.87
CA GLY A 307 -21.44 -12.75 -4.78
C GLY A 307 -21.16 -11.65 -3.74
N ILE A 308 -19.99 -11.02 -3.78
CA ILE A 308 -19.61 -9.96 -2.84
C ILE A 308 -20.09 -8.60 -3.33
N ASP A 309 -20.86 -7.89 -2.50
CA ASP A 309 -21.25 -6.50 -2.75
C ASP A 309 -20.13 -5.53 -2.33
N ARG A 310 -19.29 -5.16 -3.29
CA ARG A 310 -18.16 -4.28 -3.07
C ARG A 310 -18.54 -2.86 -2.65
N ASN A 311 -19.74 -2.40 -3.02
CA ASN A 311 -20.22 -1.10 -2.55
C ASN A 311 -20.61 -1.16 -1.07
N ALA A 312 -21.15 -2.29 -0.62
CA ALA A 312 -21.39 -2.49 0.81
C ALA A 312 -20.08 -2.54 1.61
N LEU A 313 -19.05 -3.23 1.09
CA LEU A 313 -17.73 -3.23 1.72
C LEU A 313 -17.14 -1.82 1.79
N ALA A 314 -17.15 -1.09 0.68
CA ALA A 314 -16.64 0.29 0.64
C ALA A 314 -17.38 1.21 1.61
N LEU A 315 -18.70 1.09 1.69
CA LEU A 315 -19.54 1.98 2.50
C LEU A 315 -19.51 1.63 3.99
N LEU A 316 -19.64 0.35 4.31
CA LEU A 316 -19.84 -0.10 5.69
C LEU A 316 -18.50 -0.49 6.35
N GLY A 317 -17.65 -1.23 5.63
CA GLY A 317 -16.33 -1.64 6.12
C GLY A 317 -15.33 -0.49 6.14
N GLU A 318 -15.30 0.30 5.05
CA GLU A 318 -14.31 1.38 4.86
C GLU A 318 -14.92 2.78 5.11
N SER A 319 -16.09 2.86 5.71
CA SER A 319 -16.76 4.16 5.98
C SER A 319 -16.89 5.07 4.74
N GLY A 320 -16.88 4.51 3.54
CA GLY A 320 -16.94 5.22 2.27
C GLY A 320 -15.61 5.84 1.81
N TYR A 321 -14.49 5.54 2.43
CA TYR A 321 -13.19 6.13 2.09
C TYR A 321 -12.51 5.44 0.91
N GLU A 322 -12.70 4.14 0.77
CA GLU A 322 -12.19 3.37 -0.36
C GLU A 322 -13.24 3.17 -1.45
N ARG A 323 -12.78 2.97 -2.66
CA ARG A 323 -13.66 2.75 -3.81
C ARG A 323 -13.85 1.26 -4.05
N ALA A 324 -15.09 0.88 -4.34
CA ALA A 324 -15.37 -0.45 -4.86
C ALA A 324 -14.55 -0.74 -6.13
N ALA A 325 -13.94 -1.92 -6.21
CA ALA A 325 -13.27 -2.35 -7.43
C ALA A 325 -14.25 -2.42 -8.59
N SER A 326 -13.88 -1.91 -9.77
CA SER A 326 -14.75 -1.86 -10.95
C SER A 326 -14.90 -3.22 -11.66
N SER A 327 -14.05 -4.18 -11.33
CA SER A 327 -14.10 -5.53 -11.87
C SER A 327 -13.98 -6.58 -10.78
N SER A 328 -14.77 -7.66 -10.91
CA SER A 328 -14.71 -8.82 -10.00
C SER A 328 -13.46 -9.67 -10.17
N SER A 329 -12.64 -9.42 -11.18
CA SER A 329 -11.48 -10.23 -11.53
C SER A 329 -10.26 -9.45 -12.03
N ALA A 330 -10.42 -8.21 -12.50
CA ALA A 330 -9.31 -7.40 -13.00
C ALA A 330 -8.64 -6.59 -11.88
N LEU A 331 -7.33 -6.39 -12.03
CA LEU A 331 -6.47 -5.72 -11.06
C LEU A 331 -6.10 -4.29 -11.45
N ILE A 332 -6.61 -3.82 -12.57
CA ILE A 332 -6.28 -2.51 -13.11
C ILE A 332 -6.83 -1.41 -12.22
N LEU A 333 -5.94 -0.57 -11.73
CA LEU A 333 -6.27 0.61 -10.94
C LEU A 333 -6.90 1.71 -11.81
N PRO A 334 -7.64 2.66 -11.20
CA PRO A 334 -8.27 3.76 -11.94
C PRO A 334 -7.31 4.60 -12.80
N ASN A 335 -6.08 4.82 -12.33
CA ASN A 335 -5.01 5.51 -13.06
C ASN A 335 -4.43 4.69 -14.22
N GLN A 336 -4.61 3.36 -14.21
CA GLN A 336 -4.10 2.42 -15.20
C GLN A 336 -5.13 2.04 -16.28
N LYS A 337 -6.29 2.68 -16.34
CA LYS A 337 -7.40 2.33 -17.24
C LYS A 337 -7.04 2.26 -18.73
N ALA A 338 -5.95 2.91 -19.15
CA ALA A 338 -5.46 2.83 -20.52
C ALA A 338 -5.03 1.41 -20.94
N PHE A 339 -4.71 0.55 -19.98
CA PHE A 339 -4.36 -0.86 -20.23
C PHE A 339 -5.57 -1.77 -20.41
N LEU A 340 -6.79 -1.29 -20.10
CA LEU A 340 -8.02 -2.07 -20.30
C LEU A 340 -8.40 -2.14 -21.78
N PRO A 341 -9.01 -3.26 -22.24
CA PRO A 341 -9.56 -3.35 -23.58
C PRO A 341 -10.60 -2.27 -23.83
N SER A 342 -10.52 -1.63 -25.00
CA SER A 342 -11.46 -0.58 -25.40
C SER A 342 -12.90 -1.10 -25.64
N ASP A 343 -13.06 -2.41 -25.85
CA ASP A 343 -14.35 -3.07 -26.02
C ASP A 343 -15.07 -3.38 -24.70
N GLY A 344 -14.43 -3.10 -23.57
CA GLY A 344 -14.97 -3.38 -22.24
C GLY A 344 -15.07 -4.85 -21.87
N SER A 345 -14.45 -5.75 -22.63
CA SER A 345 -14.64 -7.21 -22.49
C SER A 345 -14.11 -7.80 -21.17
N LEU A 346 -13.18 -7.10 -20.49
CA LEU A 346 -12.58 -7.53 -19.23
C LEU A 346 -12.78 -6.52 -18.09
N ALA A 347 -13.20 -5.31 -18.44
CA ALA A 347 -13.45 -4.24 -17.49
C ALA A 347 -14.95 -4.04 -17.29
N ASN A 348 -15.36 -3.52 -16.16
CA ASN A 348 -16.72 -3.06 -15.90
C ASN A 348 -17.78 -4.16 -15.90
N ASP A 349 -17.43 -5.38 -15.49
CA ASP A 349 -18.42 -6.36 -15.07
C ASP A 349 -19.11 -5.92 -13.75
N LEU A 350 -18.58 -4.91 -13.08
CA LEU A 350 -19.16 -4.21 -11.95
C LEU A 350 -19.53 -2.77 -12.30
N SER A 351 -20.55 -2.22 -11.66
CA SER A 351 -20.89 -0.80 -11.81
C SER A 351 -19.74 0.09 -11.30
N THR A 352 -19.36 1.10 -12.08
CA THR A 352 -18.35 2.06 -11.65
C THR A 352 -18.87 2.94 -10.52
N ALA A 353 -18.23 2.91 -9.37
CA ALA A 353 -18.42 3.92 -8.35
C ALA A 353 -17.89 5.28 -8.83
N SER A 354 -18.47 6.38 -8.35
CA SER A 354 -17.95 7.72 -8.62
C SER A 354 -16.54 7.90 -8.03
N ASN A 355 -15.80 8.87 -8.53
CA ASN A 355 -14.42 9.15 -8.06
C ASN A 355 -14.34 9.69 -6.61
N VAL A 356 -15.48 9.93 -5.96
CA VAL A 356 -15.57 10.36 -4.56
C VAL A 356 -16.45 9.35 -3.85
N PRO A 357 -16.04 8.81 -2.70
CA PRO A 357 -16.95 8.01 -1.88
C PRO A 357 -18.15 8.86 -1.50
N ASP A 358 -19.28 8.60 -2.12
CA ASP A 358 -20.56 9.19 -1.73
C ASP A 358 -21.45 8.04 -1.22
N PRO A 359 -21.65 7.97 0.10
CA PRO A 359 -22.52 6.97 0.68
C PRO A 359 -23.95 6.98 0.11
N ALA A 360 -24.42 8.15 -0.38
CA ALA A 360 -25.73 8.28 -1.01
C ALA A 360 -25.75 7.80 -2.46
N ALA A 361 -24.57 7.69 -3.11
CA ALA A 361 -24.42 7.27 -4.51
C ALA A 361 -24.06 5.79 -4.67
N ALA A 362 -23.93 5.02 -3.59
CA ALA A 362 -23.68 3.59 -3.63
C ALA A 362 -24.81 2.90 -4.41
N THR A 363 -24.52 2.49 -5.64
CA THR A 363 -25.44 1.74 -6.48
C THR A 363 -25.19 0.25 -6.31
N ALA A 364 -26.25 -0.55 -6.31
CA ALA A 364 -26.10 -1.99 -6.26
C ALA A 364 -25.17 -2.50 -7.36
N GLN A 365 -24.32 -3.46 -7.00
CA GLN A 365 -23.43 -4.15 -7.94
C GLN A 365 -24.24 -4.78 -9.07
N LYS A 366 -23.79 -4.61 -10.31
CA LYS A 366 -24.37 -5.29 -11.46
C LYS A 366 -23.51 -6.50 -11.79
N LEU A 367 -24.13 -7.66 -11.84
CA LEU A 367 -23.52 -8.86 -12.37
C LEU A 367 -23.47 -8.80 -13.90
N PRO A 368 -22.51 -9.50 -14.54
CA PRO A 368 -22.45 -9.60 -16.00
C PRO A 368 -23.77 -10.15 -16.56
N THR A 369 -24.18 -9.66 -17.71
CA THR A 369 -25.39 -10.12 -18.38
C THR A 369 -25.32 -11.62 -18.64
N GLY A 370 -26.28 -12.38 -18.10
CA GLY A 370 -26.42 -13.82 -18.28
C GLY A 370 -25.50 -14.68 -17.42
N MET A 371 -24.80 -14.09 -16.44
CA MET A 371 -23.95 -14.83 -15.53
C MET A 371 -24.15 -14.33 -14.11
N ASP A 372 -24.67 -15.14 -13.24
CA ASP A 372 -24.78 -14.91 -11.81
C ASP A 372 -24.16 -16.06 -10.98
N VAL A 373 -24.21 -15.97 -9.66
CA VAL A 373 -23.67 -17.00 -8.75
C VAL A 373 -24.29 -18.37 -9.05
N TYR A 374 -25.58 -18.41 -9.39
CA TYR A 374 -26.29 -19.65 -9.71
C TYR A 374 -25.72 -20.30 -10.96
N ASP A 375 -25.62 -19.57 -12.08
CA ASP A 375 -25.13 -20.11 -13.34
C ASP A 375 -23.65 -20.52 -13.25
N ILE A 376 -22.84 -19.72 -12.57
CA ILE A 376 -21.42 -20.01 -12.37
C ILE A 376 -21.24 -21.35 -11.64
N LEU A 377 -21.93 -21.56 -10.52
CA LEU A 377 -21.79 -22.77 -9.72
C LEU A 377 -22.43 -23.99 -10.40
N LYS A 378 -23.59 -23.82 -11.00
CA LYS A 378 -24.26 -24.88 -11.74
C LYS A 378 -23.43 -25.36 -12.92
N ASN A 379 -22.85 -24.45 -13.70
CA ASN A 379 -21.94 -24.78 -14.79
C ASN A 379 -20.63 -25.40 -14.28
N GLY A 380 -20.21 -25.08 -13.05
CA GLY A 380 -19.11 -25.72 -12.32
C GLY A 380 -19.43 -27.14 -11.80
N GLY A 381 -20.67 -27.63 -12.05
CA GLY A 381 -21.11 -28.96 -11.64
C GLY A 381 -21.56 -29.06 -10.19
N TRP A 382 -21.85 -27.94 -9.56
CA TRP A 382 -22.44 -27.88 -8.22
C TRP A 382 -23.97 -28.02 -8.29
N THR A 383 -24.55 -28.74 -7.35
CA THR A 383 -26.00 -28.88 -7.19
C THR A 383 -26.52 -27.73 -6.34
N PRO A 384 -27.51 -26.96 -6.83
CA PRO A 384 -28.06 -25.85 -6.09
C PRO A 384 -28.74 -26.29 -4.79
N PRO A 385 -28.89 -25.39 -3.81
CA PRO A 385 -29.64 -25.63 -2.59
C PRO A 385 -31.06 -26.11 -2.91
N ALA A 386 -31.55 -27.10 -2.17
CA ALA A 386 -32.92 -27.64 -2.35
C ALA A 386 -34.02 -26.58 -2.10
N THR A 387 -33.69 -25.55 -1.33
CA THR A 387 -34.56 -24.42 -0.96
C THR A 387 -34.40 -23.22 -1.88
N SER A 388 -33.59 -23.32 -2.94
CA SER A 388 -33.26 -22.18 -3.82
C SER A 388 -34.48 -21.59 -4.52
N HIS A 389 -34.48 -20.28 -4.66
CA HIS A 389 -35.49 -19.51 -5.37
C HIS A 389 -34.85 -18.24 -6.00
N PHE A 390 -35.63 -17.53 -6.80
CA PHE A 390 -35.18 -16.28 -7.42
C PHE A 390 -36.11 -15.14 -6.99
N ASP A 391 -35.52 -14.12 -6.35
CA ASP A 391 -36.19 -12.88 -6.00
C ASP A 391 -35.83 -11.79 -7.03
N SER A 392 -36.82 -11.33 -7.80
CA SER A 392 -36.62 -10.31 -8.83
C SER A 392 -35.44 -10.64 -9.80
N GLY A 393 -35.24 -11.93 -10.08
CA GLY A 393 -34.17 -12.41 -10.93
C GLY A 393 -32.83 -12.67 -10.21
N THR A 394 -32.74 -12.41 -8.91
CA THR A 394 -31.55 -12.68 -8.11
C THR A 394 -31.67 -14.01 -7.38
N PHE A 395 -30.69 -14.87 -7.49
CA PHE A 395 -30.63 -16.15 -6.79
C PHE A 395 -30.53 -15.96 -5.27
N LYS A 396 -31.29 -16.75 -4.53
CA LYS A 396 -31.23 -16.91 -3.07
C LYS A 396 -31.34 -18.39 -2.71
N SER A 397 -30.61 -18.87 -1.72
CA SER A 397 -30.94 -20.08 -0.98
C SER A 397 -32.11 -19.79 -0.02
N GLY A 398 -32.89 -20.74 0.39
CA GLY A 398 -34.07 -20.50 1.27
C GLY A 398 -33.73 -20.06 2.71
N GLY A 399 -32.48 -19.74 2.98
CA GLY A 399 -31.91 -19.29 4.25
C GLY A 399 -30.39 -19.41 4.21
N ASN A 400 -29.71 -19.07 5.30
CA ASN A 400 -28.25 -19.15 5.35
C ASN A 400 -27.75 -20.60 5.26
N CYS A 401 -26.68 -20.81 4.50
CA CYS A 401 -25.90 -22.02 4.56
C CYS A 401 -24.91 -21.89 5.75
N ASP A 402 -25.10 -22.67 6.80
CA ASP A 402 -24.29 -22.62 8.03
C ASP A 402 -23.73 -23.99 8.43
N GLY A 403 -23.79 -24.97 7.51
CA GLY A 403 -23.35 -26.35 7.75
C GLY A 403 -24.30 -27.18 8.62
N SER A 404 -25.20 -26.57 9.38
CA SER A 404 -26.24 -27.26 10.15
C SER A 404 -27.48 -27.56 9.31
N ASN A 405 -27.74 -26.75 8.28
CA ASN A 405 -28.82 -26.91 7.31
C ASN A 405 -28.27 -26.99 5.87
N THR A 406 -27.79 -28.17 5.49
CA THR A 406 -27.23 -28.42 4.16
C THR A 406 -28.24 -28.29 3.01
N ALA A 407 -29.54 -28.23 3.30
CA ALA A 407 -30.59 -27.97 2.30
C ALA A 407 -30.45 -26.55 1.70
N ASN A 408 -29.86 -25.64 2.45
CA ASN A 408 -29.58 -24.27 2.01
C ASN A 408 -28.19 -24.11 1.33
N CYS A 409 -27.42 -25.20 1.17
CA CYS A 409 -26.05 -25.14 0.70
C CYS A 409 -25.89 -25.72 -0.71
N TRP A 410 -24.95 -25.15 -1.48
CA TRP A 410 -24.45 -25.78 -2.69
C TRP A 410 -23.72 -27.07 -2.34
N THR A 411 -23.98 -28.14 -3.11
CA THR A 411 -23.38 -29.46 -2.85
C THR A 411 -22.72 -30.03 -4.09
N LYS A 412 -21.59 -30.75 -3.89
CA LYS A 412 -20.91 -31.51 -4.92
C LYS A 412 -20.22 -32.72 -4.27
N GLY A 413 -20.55 -33.94 -4.72
CA GLY A 413 -19.95 -35.15 -4.14
C GLY A 413 -20.21 -35.32 -2.64
N GLY A 414 -21.34 -34.82 -2.11
CA GLY A 414 -21.67 -34.86 -0.69
C GLY A 414 -21.00 -33.80 0.17
N GLN A 415 -20.20 -32.92 -0.41
CA GLN A 415 -19.56 -31.79 0.27
C GLN A 415 -20.29 -30.49 -0.03
N ILE A 416 -20.24 -29.52 0.89
CA ILE A 416 -20.74 -28.17 0.73
C ILE A 416 -19.58 -27.21 0.47
N ILE A 417 -19.85 -26.04 -0.14
CA ILE A 417 -18.86 -24.93 -0.19
C ILE A 417 -18.70 -24.39 1.22
N LYS A 418 -17.47 -24.48 1.76
CA LYS A 418 -17.18 -24.07 3.14
C LYS A 418 -15.80 -23.48 3.28
N PHE A 419 -15.70 -22.30 3.90
CA PHE A 419 -14.43 -21.63 4.22
C PHE A 419 -14.61 -20.56 5.28
N SER A 420 -13.48 -20.05 5.78
CA SER A 420 -13.42 -18.92 6.71
C SER A 420 -12.58 -17.79 6.14
N VAL A 421 -12.92 -16.55 6.48
CA VAL A 421 -12.10 -15.35 6.25
C VAL A 421 -11.32 -15.08 7.54
N TYR A 422 -9.99 -15.12 7.47
CA TYR A 422 -9.08 -14.98 8.61
C TYR A 422 -8.45 -13.60 8.60
N ASP A 423 -8.93 -12.69 9.43
CA ASP A 423 -8.46 -11.30 9.47
C ASP A 423 -8.25 -10.76 10.88
N PRO A 424 -7.38 -9.76 11.06
CA PRO A 424 -7.02 -9.24 12.37
C PRO A 424 -8.11 -8.33 12.94
N VAL A 425 -8.63 -8.68 14.11
CA VAL A 425 -9.64 -7.87 14.82
C VAL A 425 -9.20 -6.42 15.07
N PRO A 426 -7.92 -6.12 15.37
CA PRO A 426 -7.47 -4.72 15.52
C PRO A 426 -7.51 -3.88 14.23
N PHE A 427 -7.61 -4.49 13.05
CA PHE A 427 -7.85 -3.81 11.79
C PHE A 427 -9.35 -3.82 11.54
N SER A 428 -10.03 -2.80 12.06
CA SER A 428 -11.49 -2.75 12.09
C SER A 428 -12.12 -2.83 10.71
N ASP A 429 -11.54 -2.18 9.72
CA ASP A 429 -11.89 -2.19 8.31
C ASP A 429 -11.89 -3.62 7.72
N TYR A 430 -10.79 -4.33 7.85
CA TYR A 430 -10.65 -5.71 7.36
C TYR A 430 -11.56 -6.68 8.11
N TRP A 431 -11.69 -6.53 9.43
CA TRP A 431 -12.55 -7.37 10.24
C TRP A 431 -14.04 -7.19 9.90
N GLU A 432 -14.47 -5.94 9.71
CA GLU A 432 -15.83 -5.63 9.29
C GLU A 432 -16.11 -6.12 7.85
N ASN A 433 -15.16 -5.95 6.93
CA ASN A 433 -15.26 -6.50 5.59
C ASN A 433 -15.32 -8.04 5.59
N ALA A 434 -14.56 -8.72 6.43
CA ALA A 434 -14.65 -10.18 6.58
C ALA A 434 -16.03 -10.62 7.07
N ALA A 435 -16.62 -9.88 8.01
CA ALA A 435 -17.97 -10.15 8.51
C ALA A 435 -19.04 -9.91 7.44
N LEU A 436 -18.94 -8.82 6.65
CA LEU A 436 -19.82 -8.51 5.55
C LEU A 436 -19.76 -9.60 4.47
N ILE A 437 -18.57 -10.02 4.04
CA ILE A 437 -18.38 -11.12 3.07
C ILE A 437 -19.09 -12.40 3.55
N SER A 438 -18.95 -12.73 4.84
CA SER A 438 -19.67 -13.89 5.40
C SER A 438 -21.20 -13.73 5.32
N GLN A 439 -21.72 -12.56 5.70
CA GLN A 439 -23.17 -12.26 5.66
C GLN A 439 -23.75 -12.26 4.23
N GLU A 440 -22.97 -11.84 3.25
CA GLU A 440 -23.42 -11.78 1.86
C GLU A 440 -23.44 -13.15 1.18
N LEU A 441 -22.45 -14.02 1.49
CA LEU A 441 -22.32 -15.30 0.83
C LEU A 441 -23.15 -16.43 1.45
N GLN A 442 -23.49 -16.35 2.74
CA GLN A 442 -24.33 -17.34 3.41
C GLN A 442 -25.74 -17.48 2.75
N PRO A 443 -26.49 -16.40 2.45
CA PRO A 443 -27.77 -16.49 1.74
C PRO A 443 -27.62 -16.88 0.27
N LEU A 444 -26.39 -16.92 -0.27
CA LEU A 444 -26.07 -17.46 -1.59
C LEU A 444 -25.70 -18.95 -1.54
N GLY A 445 -25.84 -19.61 -0.39
CA GLY A 445 -25.67 -21.05 -0.24
C GLY A 445 -24.24 -21.50 0.03
N MET A 446 -23.39 -20.64 0.60
CA MET A 446 -22.02 -20.96 0.99
C MET A 446 -21.85 -20.87 2.52
N ASP A 447 -21.24 -21.87 3.16
CA ASP A 447 -20.93 -21.86 4.60
C ASP A 447 -19.64 -21.05 4.83
N VAL A 448 -19.81 -19.74 5.08
CA VAL A 448 -18.71 -18.79 5.27
C VAL A 448 -18.73 -18.26 6.70
N THR A 449 -17.57 -18.29 7.36
CA THR A 449 -17.40 -17.79 8.72
C THR A 449 -16.20 -16.84 8.81
N THR A 450 -16.17 -16.00 9.84
CA THR A 450 -14.98 -15.22 10.18
C THR A 450 -14.11 -15.99 11.18
N LYS A 451 -12.80 -15.84 11.08
CA LYS A 451 -11.82 -16.41 12.01
C LYS A 451 -10.87 -15.29 12.44
N PRO A 452 -10.82 -14.93 13.74
CA PRO A 452 -10.05 -13.80 14.21
C PRO A 452 -8.56 -14.11 14.27
N ALA A 453 -7.73 -13.23 13.70
CA ALA A 453 -6.32 -13.11 14.05
C ALA A 453 -6.15 -12.13 15.22
N GLN A 454 -5.17 -12.38 16.09
CA GLN A 454 -4.97 -11.58 17.29
C GLN A 454 -4.34 -10.20 17.01
N GLY A 455 -3.78 -10.02 15.83
CA GLY A 455 -3.17 -8.78 15.34
C GLY A 455 -2.32 -9.02 14.11
N TYR A 456 -1.61 -7.99 13.66
CA TYR A 456 -0.79 -8.05 12.45
C TYR A 456 0.24 -9.20 12.48
N SER A 457 0.96 -9.36 13.59
CA SER A 457 2.01 -10.39 13.70
C SER A 457 1.47 -11.81 13.55
N ASP A 458 0.33 -12.12 14.17
CA ASP A 458 -0.34 -13.42 14.07
C ASP A 458 -0.84 -13.67 12.64
N TRP A 459 -1.51 -12.67 12.06
CA TRP A 459 -2.03 -12.70 10.71
C TRP A 459 -0.90 -12.90 9.68
N ASN A 460 0.15 -12.08 9.73
CA ASN A 460 1.28 -12.13 8.80
C ASN A 460 2.09 -13.44 8.94
N THR A 461 2.30 -13.92 10.17
CA THR A 461 2.97 -15.20 10.41
C THR A 461 2.16 -16.37 9.84
N THR A 462 0.83 -16.33 10.01
CA THR A 462 -0.07 -17.34 9.46
C THR A 462 -0.02 -17.33 7.93
N LEU A 463 -0.10 -16.16 7.30
CA LEU A 463 -0.01 -16.00 5.85
C LEU A 463 1.31 -16.52 5.28
N THR A 464 2.43 -16.16 5.91
CA THR A 464 3.77 -16.41 5.35
C THR A 464 4.36 -17.76 5.70
N SER A 465 3.95 -18.35 6.82
CA SER A 465 4.63 -19.52 7.40
C SER A 465 3.71 -20.69 7.76
N ASN A 466 2.39 -20.50 7.71
CA ASN A 466 1.42 -21.55 8.08
C ASN A 466 0.29 -21.69 7.04
N PRO A 467 0.57 -22.26 5.86
CA PRO A 467 -0.46 -22.40 4.81
C PRO A 467 -1.65 -23.28 5.22
N ALA A 468 -1.54 -24.11 6.25
CA ALA A 468 -2.66 -24.87 6.81
C ALA A 468 -3.51 -24.07 7.81
N GLY A 469 -3.07 -22.88 8.20
CA GLY A 469 -3.71 -22.06 9.24
C GLY A 469 -4.86 -21.17 8.76
N TRP A 470 -4.99 -20.97 7.45
CA TRP A 470 -5.96 -20.06 6.86
C TRP A 470 -6.61 -20.61 5.60
N GLN A 471 -7.72 -20.03 5.19
CA GLN A 471 -8.50 -20.44 4.01
C GLN A 471 -8.68 -19.31 3.02
N THR A 472 -9.16 -18.16 3.49
CA THR A 472 -9.14 -16.89 2.77
C THR A 472 -8.71 -15.77 3.72
N MET A 473 -8.14 -14.69 3.17
CA MET A 473 -7.72 -13.48 3.91
C MET A 473 -7.96 -12.25 3.06
N ILE A 474 -8.31 -11.13 3.68
CA ILE A 474 -8.24 -9.83 3.02
C ILE A 474 -6.80 -9.32 3.10
N HIS A 475 -6.30 -8.79 2.00
CA HIS A 475 -4.93 -8.29 1.93
C HIS A 475 -4.85 -7.08 1.01
N TRP A 476 -4.03 -6.10 1.38
CA TRP A 476 -3.65 -5.03 0.47
C TRP A 476 -2.69 -5.57 -0.61
N GLY A 477 -2.82 -5.04 -1.81
CA GLY A 477 -1.93 -5.34 -2.93
C GLY A 477 -0.94 -4.22 -3.18
N ASN A 478 -0.09 -4.43 -4.16
CA ASN A 478 0.79 -3.40 -4.67
C ASN A 478 0.03 -2.42 -5.56
N GLY A 479 0.50 -1.18 -5.62
CA GLY A 479 0.03 -0.13 -6.49
C GLY A 479 1.09 0.28 -7.51
N GLY A 480 0.87 1.42 -8.15
CA GLY A 480 1.81 2.06 -9.05
C GLY A 480 1.16 2.61 -10.32
N SER A 481 1.98 3.24 -11.14
CA SER A 481 1.52 3.84 -12.41
C SER A 481 1.29 2.83 -13.54
N ILE A 482 1.86 1.63 -13.44
CA ILE A 482 1.70 0.54 -14.43
C ILE A 482 1.30 -0.77 -13.75
N PRO A 483 0.48 -1.62 -14.40
CA PRO A 483 -0.05 -2.83 -13.78
C PRO A 483 0.96 -3.97 -13.60
N TYR A 484 2.21 -3.83 -14.06
CA TYR A 484 3.21 -4.89 -14.00
C TYR A 484 3.48 -5.39 -12.58
N ILE A 485 3.62 -4.46 -11.61
CA ILE A 485 3.99 -4.81 -10.24
C ILE A 485 2.91 -5.67 -9.59
N GLN A 486 1.63 -5.28 -9.76
CA GLN A 486 0.50 -6.07 -9.26
C GLN A 486 0.48 -7.48 -9.87
N TYR A 487 0.53 -7.57 -11.20
CA TYR A 487 0.51 -8.87 -11.88
C TYR A 487 1.73 -9.72 -11.58
N TYR A 488 2.91 -9.11 -11.46
CA TYR A 488 4.11 -9.84 -11.07
C TYR A 488 3.96 -10.45 -9.68
N ASP A 489 3.54 -9.67 -8.69
CA ASP A 489 3.38 -10.15 -7.32
C ASP A 489 2.34 -11.27 -7.24
N TRP A 490 1.25 -11.14 -7.95
CA TRP A 490 0.12 -12.06 -7.89
C TRP A 490 0.28 -13.31 -8.74
N PHE A 491 1.15 -13.30 -9.72
CA PHE A 491 1.38 -14.49 -10.56
C PHE A 491 2.75 -15.14 -10.37
N GLN A 492 3.75 -14.43 -9.84
CA GLN A 492 5.12 -14.94 -9.66
C GLN A 492 5.79 -14.49 -8.36
N GLY A 493 5.32 -13.41 -7.74
CA GLY A 493 5.95 -12.80 -6.57
C GLY A 493 5.53 -13.43 -5.25
N THR A 494 5.59 -12.61 -4.21
CA THR A 494 5.32 -13.02 -2.83
C THR A 494 3.88 -13.50 -2.66
N ALA A 495 2.90 -12.75 -3.16
CA ALA A 495 1.49 -13.13 -3.07
C ALA A 495 1.20 -14.48 -3.74
N ALA A 496 1.76 -14.72 -4.94
CA ALA A 496 1.63 -16.01 -5.63
C ALA A 496 2.18 -17.17 -4.80
N GLY A 497 3.33 -16.95 -4.13
CA GLY A 497 3.93 -17.93 -3.22
C GLY A 497 3.06 -18.20 -1.99
N GLN A 498 2.50 -17.16 -1.37
CA GLN A 498 1.63 -17.25 -0.21
C GLN A 498 0.35 -18.04 -0.48
N VAL A 499 -0.32 -17.74 -1.60
CA VAL A 499 -1.56 -18.44 -1.98
C VAL A 499 -1.32 -19.78 -2.67
N GLY A 500 -0.10 -20.09 -3.10
CA GLY A 500 0.23 -21.32 -3.82
C GLY A 500 -0.21 -21.32 -5.28
N TYR A 501 -0.47 -20.16 -5.88
CA TYR A 501 -0.89 -20.06 -7.28
C TYR A 501 0.29 -20.17 -8.25
N LYS A 502 0.08 -20.91 -9.35
CA LYS A 502 1.04 -21.07 -10.44
C LYS A 502 0.32 -21.17 -11.77
N ASN A 503 0.76 -20.39 -12.76
CA ASN A 503 0.26 -20.43 -14.13
C ASN A 503 1.38 -20.12 -15.11
N ALA A 504 1.71 -21.08 -15.98
CA ALA A 504 2.82 -20.96 -16.93
C ALA A 504 2.56 -19.90 -18.01
N ASP A 505 1.30 -19.73 -18.44
CA ASP A 505 0.92 -18.72 -19.43
C ASP A 505 1.02 -17.30 -18.84
N ALA A 506 0.65 -17.13 -17.56
CA ALA A 506 0.85 -15.87 -16.84
C ALA A 506 2.34 -15.55 -16.72
N SER A 507 3.17 -16.53 -16.36
CA SER A 507 4.63 -16.36 -16.30
C SER A 507 5.24 -15.95 -17.63
N ALA A 508 4.80 -16.57 -18.73
CA ALA A 508 5.24 -16.20 -20.07
C ALA A 508 4.78 -14.80 -20.48
N ALA A 509 3.54 -14.42 -20.14
CA ALA A 509 3.02 -13.09 -20.42
C ALA A 509 3.74 -12.01 -19.59
N LEU A 510 4.07 -12.26 -18.32
CA LEU A 510 4.88 -11.35 -17.50
C LEU A 510 6.29 -11.16 -18.06
N THR A 511 6.93 -12.23 -18.53
CA THR A 511 8.25 -12.14 -19.19
C THR A 511 8.16 -11.29 -20.46
N ALA A 512 7.13 -11.47 -21.27
CA ALA A 512 6.88 -10.66 -22.45
C ALA A 512 6.65 -9.19 -22.07
N TYR A 513 5.82 -8.91 -21.05
CA TYR A 513 5.56 -7.56 -20.55
C TYR A 513 6.86 -6.88 -20.13
N ALA A 514 7.65 -7.50 -19.26
CA ALA A 514 8.91 -6.95 -18.77
C ALA A 514 9.93 -6.66 -19.88
N SER A 515 9.82 -7.36 -21.01
CA SER A 515 10.72 -7.24 -22.15
C SER A 515 10.23 -6.29 -23.24
N THR A 516 9.00 -5.80 -23.14
CA THR A 516 8.39 -4.90 -24.15
C THR A 516 8.69 -3.45 -23.80
N ASP A 517 9.20 -2.69 -24.78
CA ASP A 517 9.37 -1.24 -24.65
C ASP A 517 8.00 -0.60 -24.34
N PRO A 518 7.89 0.26 -23.33
CA PRO A 518 6.62 0.89 -22.96
C PRO A 518 6.01 1.75 -24.09
N ASN A 519 6.79 2.17 -25.07
CA ASN A 519 6.29 2.87 -26.25
C ASN A 519 5.69 1.92 -27.31
N ASP A 520 5.96 0.62 -27.25
CA ASP A 520 5.33 -0.40 -28.09
C ASP A 520 3.97 -0.84 -27.51
N THR A 521 3.01 0.07 -27.50
CA THR A 521 1.67 -0.18 -26.98
C THR A 521 0.92 -1.27 -27.77
N ALA A 522 1.27 -1.47 -29.03
CA ALA A 522 0.67 -2.51 -29.87
C ALA A 522 0.98 -3.93 -29.38
N THR A 523 2.14 -4.15 -28.77
CA THR A 523 2.52 -5.42 -28.14
C THR A 523 2.15 -5.44 -26.65
N LEU A 524 2.29 -4.29 -25.97
CA LEU A 524 2.11 -4.18 -24.53
C LEU A 524 0.67 -4.43 -24.09
N TYR A 525 -0.30 -3.75 -24.69
CA TYR A 525 -1.70 -3.85 -24.27
C TYR A 525 -2.28 -5.27 -24.43
N PRO A 526 -2.12 -5.97 -25.56
CA PRO A 526 -2.56 -7.35 -25.66
C PRO A 526 -1.93 -8.28 -24.62
N THR A 527 -0.67 -8.01 -24.23
CA THR A 527 0.02 -8.79 -23.19
C THR A 527 -0.61 -8.60 -21.82
N VAL A 528 -0.94 -7.37 -21.45
CA VAL A 528 -1.66 -7.06 -20.20
C VAL A 528 -3.05 -7.68 -20.22
N GLN A 529 -3.79 -7.55 -21.33
CA GLN A 529 -5.12 -8.13 -21.51
C GLN A 529 -5.11 -9.66 -21.38
N LYS A 530 -4.02 -10.33 -21.81
CA LYS A 530 -3.85 -11.78 -21.59
C LYS A 530 -3.74 -12.08 -20.09
N LEU A 531 -3.02 -11.28 -19.30
CA LEU A 531 -2.91 -11.46 -17.86
C LEU A 531 -4.28 -11.26 -17.18
N GLU A 532 -5.04 -10.25 -17.58
CA GLU A 532 -6.39 -10.02 -17.07
C GLU A 532 -7.33 -11.18 -17.39
N LYS A 533 -7.27 -11.73 -18.62
CA LYS A 533 -8.06 -12.88 -19.00
C LYS A 533 -7.71 -14.11 -18.16
N ILE A 534 -6.43 -14.35 -17.87
CA ILE A 534 -6.02 -15.42 -16.95
C ILE A 534 -6.59 -15.17 -15.56
N MET A 535 -6.50 -13.94 -15.05
CA MET A 535 -7.08 -13.55 -13.76
C MET A 535 -8.58 -13.82 -13.70
N SER A 536 -9.35 -13.42 -14.73
CA SER A 536 -10.79 -13.62 -14.79
C SER A 536 -11.21 -15.09 -14.96
N THR A 537 -10.31 -15.94 -15.48
CA THR A 537 -10.56 -17.38 -15.69
C THR A 537 -10.24 -18.18 -14.44
N ASP A 538 -9.07 -17.95 -13.85
CA ASP A 538 -8.57 -18.74 -12.73
C ASP A 538 -9.02 -18.18 -11.37
N VAL A 539 -9.23 -16.86 -11.30
CA VAL A 539 -9.65 -16.12 -10.10
C VAL A 539 -8.87 -16.55 -8.84
N PRO A 540 -7.53 -16.48 -8.83
CA PRO A 540 -6.75 -16.84 -7.66
C PRO A 540 -6.91 -15.80 -6.53
N TYR A 541 -7.44 -14.64 -6.86
CA TYR A 541 -7.74 -13.50 -6.00
C TYR A 541 -9.06 -12.87 -6.41
N ALA A 542 -9.78 -12.25 -5.47
CA ALA A 542 -10.93 -11.42 -5.80
C ALA A 542 -10.65 -9.96 -5.41
N PRO A 543 -10.46 -9.04 -6.36
CA PRO A 543 -10.38 -7.61 -6.06
C PRO A 543 -11.66 -7.15 -5.35
N LEU A 544 -11.51 -6.48 -4.23
CA LEU A 544 -12.61 -5.95 -3.42
C LEU A 544 -12.73 -4.44 -3.59
N LEU A 545 -11.65 -3.72 -3.30
CA LEU A 545 -11.60 -2.27 -3.25
C LEU A 545 -10.33 -1.77 -3.93
N TYR A 546 -10.31 -0.48 -4.25
CA TYR A 546 -9.09 0.25 -4.54
C TYR A 546 -8.62 0.89 -3.25
N GLY A 547 -7.52 0.37 -2.70
CA GLY A 547 -6.98 0.75 -1.40
C GLY A 547 -6.56 2.21 -1.33
N ALA A 548 -6.80 2.81 -0.19
CA ALA A 548 -6.48 4.21 0.07
C ALA A 548 -5.01 4.41 0.38
N ASP A 549 -4.44 5.48 -0.19
CA ASP A 549 -3.24 6.12 0.36
C ASP A 549 -3.72 7.15 1.37
N TRP A 550 -3.57 6.82 2.64
CA TRP A 550 -4.11 7.62 3.73
C TRP A 550 -3.41 8.97 3.85
N ASN A 551 -4.17 10.04 3.72
CA ASN A 551 -3.69 11.41 3.81
C ASN A 551 -4.71 12.29 4.54
N VAL A 552 -4.47 12.51 5.81
CA VAL A 552 -5.26 13.39 6.68
C VAL A 552 -4.36 14.49 7.20
N TYR A 553 -4.68 15.74 6.90
CA TYR A 553 -3.78 16.86 7.21
C TYR A 553 -4.49 18.13 7.62
N SER A 554 -3.78 18.98 8.36
CA SER A 554 -4.18 20.35 8.66
C SER A 554 -3.41 21.35 7.80
N SER A 555 -4.13 22.21 7.09
CA SER A 555 -3.53 23.32 6.33
C SER A 555 -3.35 24.60 7.15
N ALA A 556 -3.53 24.54 8.48
CA ALA A 556 -3.43 25.71 9.35
C ALA A 556 -2.02 26.33 9.40
N LYS A 557 -0.97 25.52 9.23
CA LYS A 557 0.43 25.96 9.22
C LYS A 557 1.00 26.11 7.81
N TYR A 558 0.60 25.22 6.91
CA TYR A 558 1.13 25.13 5.55
C TYR A 558 0.03 24.89 4.53
N THR A 559 0.15 25.48 3.36
CA THR A 559 -0.67 25.22 2.16
C THR A 559 0.17 24.53 1.09
N GLY A 560 -0.46 24.12 -0.02
CA GLY A 560 0.23 23.45 -1.13
C GLY A 560 0.18 21.91 -1.05
N TRP A 561 -0.61 21.36 -0.14
CA TRP A 561 -0.81 19.92 -0.01
C TRP A 561 -1.39 19.28 -1.27
N PRO A 562 -0.96 18.06 -1.62
CA PRO A 562 -1.63 17.30 -2.66
C PRO A 562 -3.06 16.98 -2.23
N ASN A 563 -3.97 17.08 -3.18
CA ASN A 563 -5.40 16.82 -2.94
C ASN A 563 -6.09 16.42 -4.25
N GLN A 564 -7.35 16.04 -4.17
CA GLN A 564 -8.11 15.56 -5.33
C GLN A 564 -8.14 16.55 -6.52
N SER A 565 -8.13 17.86 -6.28
CA SER A 565 -8.13 18.89 -7.34
C SER A 565 -6.72 19.20 -7.85
N HIS A 566 -5.70 18.83 -7.10
CA HIS A 566 -4.29 19.03 -7.44
C HIS A 566 -3.44 17.81 -7.01
N PRO A 567 -3.61 16.67 -7.68
CA PRO A 567 -2.96 15.41 -7.34
C PRO A 567 -1.55 15.31 -7.94
N TYR A 568 -0.63 16.12 -7.47
CA TYR A 568 0.72 16.22 -8.04
C TYR A 568 1.69 15.16 -7.50
N MET A 569 1.29 14.39 -6.52
CA MET A 569 2.08 13.32 -5.89
C MET A 569 1.19 12.42 -5.04
N ASN A 570 1.58 11.16 -4.87
CA ASN A 570 0.96 10.25 -3.91
C ASN A 570 1.00 10.88 -2.51
N PRO A 571 -0.15 11.03 -1.81
CA PRO A 571 -0.28 12.01 -0.73
C PRO A 571 0.18 11.54 0.64
N SER A 572 0.44 10.25 0.85
CA SER A 572 0.68 9.71 2.19
C SER A 572 2.07 10.08 2.74
N PRO A 573 2.20 10.43 4.04
CA PRO A 573 3.50 10.62 4.67
C PRO A 573 4.26 9.29 4.87
N SER A 574 3.61 8.13 4.73
CA SER A 574 4.26 6.82 4.76
C SER A 574 4.96 6.46 3.45
N ASP A 575 4.66 7.19 2.37
CA ASP A 575 5.21 6.91 1.05
C ASP A 575 6.62 7.48 0.84
N PRO A 576 7.35 6.94 -0.13
CA PRO A 576 8.69 7.40 -0.48
C PRO A 576 8.78 8.90 -0.79
N GLN A 577 7.70 9.50 -1.23
CA GLN A 577 7.61 10.88 -1.73
C GLN A 577 7.37 11.93 -0.63
N MET A 578 7.39 11.56 0.64
CA MET A 578 7.17 12.48 1.77
C MET A 578 8.01 13.77 1.65
N ALA A 579 9.31 13.65 1.37
CA ALA A 579 10.19 14.80 1.23
C ALA A 579 9.83 15.69 0.04
N TYR A 580 9.38 15.10 -1.08
CA TYR A 580 8.94 15.86 -2.24
C TYR A 580 7.74 16.76 -1.88
N ILE A 581 6.75 16.21 -1.17
CA ILE A 581 5.56 16.96 -0.74
C ILE A 581 5.97 18.12 0.19
N LEU A 582 6.78 17.86 1.20
CA LEU A 582 7.25 18.87 2.14
C LEU A 582 7.90 20.06 1.42
N MET A 583 8.72 19.81 0.39
CA MET A 583 9.36 20.85 -0.41
C MET A 583 8.39 21.69 -1.25
N GLN A 584 7.14 21.25 -1.49
CA GLN A 584 6.11 22.01 -2.21
C GLN A 584 5.23 22.85 -1.27
N LEU A 585 5.29 22.59 0.05
CA LEU A 585 4.48 23.32 1.03
C LEU A 585 4.91 24.78 1.14
N LYS A 586 3.97 25.62 1.56
CA LYS A 586 4.19 27.08 1.75
C LYS A 586 3.64 27.47 3.12
N PRO A 587 4.43 28.17 3.95
CA PRO A 587 3.94 28.63 5.25
C PRO A 587 2.72 29.55 5.07
N VAL A 588 1.73 29.37 5.93
CA VAL A 588 0.62 30.32 6.06
C VAL A 588 1.15 31.58 6.74
N SER A 589 0.93 32.74 6.11
CA SER A 589 1.38 34.06 6.58
C SER A 589 0.73 34.49 7.89
#